data_436f7e6161af87bd46b9410fe0e6602a
#
_entry.id   436f7e6161af87bd46b9410fe0e6602a
#
_cell.length_a   1.000
_cell.length_b   1.000
_cell.length_c   1.000
_cell.angle_alpha   90.00
_cell.angle_beta   90.00
_cell.angle_gamma   90.00
#
_symmetry.space_group_name_H-M   'P 1'
#
loop_
_entity.id
_entity.type
_entity.pdbx_description
1 polymer ?
#
loop_
_entity_poly.entity_id
_entity_poly.type
_entity_poly.pdbx_seq_one_letter_code
_entity_poly.pdbx_strand_id
1 'polypeptide(L)'
;MLCGTNEIGEATAKKMETARLVVWAQHGIYGAGKDLDETFGLTETAETAAEIWLKIAHLPLVNIITDEAMHQLEVRFGVKAREGYLQ
;
A
#
# COMPACT_ATOMS: atom_id res chain seq x y z
N MET A 1 -10.66 -9.36 -15.85
CA MET A 1 -11.89 -8.52 -15.73
C MET A 1 -11.80 -7.33 -16.67
N LEU A 2 -12.89 -6.98 -17.28
CA LEU A 2 -12.92 -5.81 -18.16
C LEU A 2 -13.17 -4.54 -17.35
N CYS A 3 -12.41 -3.46 -17.65
CA CYS A 3 -12.65 -2.16 -17.06
C CYS A 3 -14.03 -1.60 -17.48
N GLY A 4 -14.65 -0.86 -16.58
CA GLY A 4 -15.98 -0.30 -16.83
C GLY A 4 -17.14 -1.26 -16.61
N THR A 5 -16.88 -2.46 -16.08
CA THR A 5 -17.92 -3.44 -15.76
C THR A 5 -18.22 -3.46 -14.26
N ASN A 6 -19.41 -3.96 -13.91
CA ASN A 6 -19.78 -4.15 -12.51
C ASN A 6 -18.86 -5.17 -11.82
N GLU A 7 -18.38 -6.16 -12.54
CA GLU A 7 -17.48 -7.17 -12.01
C GLU A 7 -16.20 -6.55 -11.43
N ILE A 8 -15.53 -5.67 -12.18
CA ILE A 8 -14.32 -5.02 -11.69
C ILE A 8 -14.62 -4.05 -10.54
N GLY A 9 -15.78 -3.39 -10.59
CA GLY A 9 -16.24 -2.51 -9.51
C GLY A 9 -16.44 -3.27 -8.21
N GLU A 10 -17.11 -4.40 -8.25
CA GLU A 10 -17.34 -5.25 -7.08
C GLU A 10 -16.03 -5.83 -6.53
N ALA A 11 -15.16 -6.30 -7.42
CA ALA A 11 -13.85 -6.82 -7.02
C ALA A 11 -12.99 -5.73 -6.36
N THR A 12 -13.01 -4.52 -6.91
CA THR A 12 -12.29 -3.38 -6.35
C THR A 12 -12.83 -3.02 -4.97
N ALA A 13 -14.15 -2.91 -4.84
CA ALA A 13 -14.79 -2.59 -3.56
C ALA A 13 -14.41 -3.60 -2.47
N LYS A 14 -14.40 -4.87 -2.81
CA LYS A 14 -14.01 -5.93 -1.88
C LYS A 14 -12.55 -5.77 -1.42
N LYS A 15 -11.64 -5.46 -2.33
CA LYS A 15 -10.24 -5.22 -1.98
C LYS A 15 -10.07 -3.98 -1.11
N MET A 16 -10.89 -2.96 -1.35
CA MET A 16 -10.83 -1.70 -0.61
C MET A 16 -11.33 -1.80 0.84
N GLU A 17 -11.90 -2.93 1.24
CA GLU A 17 -12.23 -3.18 2.64
C GLU A 17 -10.97 -3.23 3.52
N THR A 18 -9.84 -3.66 2.96
CA THR A 18 -8.59 -3.84 3.70
C THR A 18 -7.39 -3.10 3.10
N ALA A 19 -7.55 -2.48 1.95
CA ALA A 19 -6.48 -1.78 1.26
C ALA A 19 -6.94 -0.40 0.81
N ARG A 20 -6.02 0.55 0.72
CA ARG A 20 -6.29 1.89 0.22
C ARG A 20 -5.84 2.11 -1.21
N LEU A 21 -5.02 1.21 -1.73
CA LEU A 21 -4.60 1.19 -3.13
C LEU A 21 -4.82 -0.21 -3.69
N VAL A 22 -5.37 -0.27 -4.90
CA VAL A 22 -5.61 -1.51 -5.62
C VAL A 22 -5.05 -1.37 -7.02
N VAL A 23 -4.36 -2.38 -7.49
CA VAL A 23 -3.80 -2.41 -8.85
C VAL A 23 -4.78 -3.14 -9.77
N TRP A 24 -5.18 -2.47 -10.83
CA TRP A 24 -5.91 -3.08 -11.94
C TRP A 24 -4.89 -3.56 -12.95
N ALA A 25 -4.75 -4.87 -13.07
CA ALA A 25 -3.76 -5.48 -13.94
C ALA A 25 -3.80 -4.87 -15.35
N GLN A 26 -2.63 -4.45 -15.84
CA GLN A 26 -2.45 -3.88 -17.18
C GLN A 26 -3.27 -2.60 -17.45
N HIS A 27 -3.78 -1.97 -16.41
CA HIS A 27 -4.61 -0.78 -16.59
C HIS A 27 -4.12 0.40 -15.73
N GLY A 28 -3.91 0.19 -14.45
CA GLY A 28 -3.49 1.27 -13.57
C GLY A 28 -3.81 0.96 -12.12
N ILE A 29 -3.92 2.01 -11.33
CA ILE A 29 -4.21 1.88 -9.91
C ILE A 29 -5.48 2.64 -9.55
N TYR A 30 -6.14 2.18 -8.48
CA TYR A 30 -7.27 2.82 -7.86
C TYR A 30 -6.93 3.09 -6.41
N GLY A 31 -7.08 4.34 -5.96
CA GLY A 31 -6.76 4.74 -4.60
C GLY A 31 -7.90 5.44 -3.91
N ALA A 32 -7.90 5.40 -2.59
CA ALA A 32 -8.87 6.09 -1.76
C ALA A 32 -8.19 6.68 -0.52
N GLY A 33 -8.66 7.81 -0.07
CA GLY A 33 -8.21 8.50 1.13
C GLY A 33 -9.27 9.50 1.56
N LYS A 34 -8.99 10.25 2.62
CA LYS A 34 -9.94 11.24 3.13
C LYS A 34 -10.11 12.43 2.19
N ASP A 35 -9.12 12.72 1.36
CA ASP A 35 -9.12 13.80 0.37
C ASP A 35 -8.15 13.47 -0.77
N LEU A 36 -8.09 14.35 -1.76
CA LEU A 36 -7.22 14.16 -2.92
C LEU A 36 -5.74 14.21 -2.56
N ASP A 37 -5.36 15.08 -1.64
CA ASP A 37 -3.96 15.22 -1.22
C ASP A 37 -3.46 13.95 -0.56
N GLU A 38 -4.24 13.36 0.34
CA GLU A 38 -3.88 12.09 0.98
C GLU A 38 -3.80 10.97 -0.03
N THR A 39 -4.79 10.86 -0.91
CA THR A 39 -4.82 9.80 -1.93
C THR A 39 -3.66 9.92 -2.90
N PHE A 40 -3.34 11.13 -3.33
CA PHE A 40 -2.18 11.37 -4.19
C PHE A 40 -0.86 11.02 -3.47
N GLY A 41 -0.72 11.43 -2.21
CA GLY A 41 0.45 11.11 -1.41
C GLY A 41 0.66 9.61 -1.24
N LEU A 42 -0.42 8.85 -1.01
CA LEU A 42 -0.36 7.39 -0.95
C LEU A 42 0.11 6.78 -2.27
N THR A 43 -0.39 7.31 -3.39
CA THR A 43 -0.01 6.85 -4.72
C THR A 43 1.46 7.11 -5.00
N GLU A 44 1.96 8.32 -4.68
CA GLU A 44 3.36 8.66 -4.82
C GLU A 44 4.25 7.77 -3.94
N THR A 45 3.85 7.53 -2.71
CA THR A 45 4.59 6.69 -1.78
C THR A 45 4.69 5.26 -2.30
N ALA A 46 3.58 4.71 -2.80
CA ALA A 46 3.57 3.38 -3.37
C ALA A 46 4.47 3.29 -4.62
N GLU A 47 4.43 4.28 -5.48
CA GLU A 47 5.28 4.35 -6.69
C GLU A 47 6.75 4.39 -6.32
N THR A 48 7.13 5.24 -5.38
CA THR A 48 8.52 5.36 -4.91
C THR A 48 8.98 4.06 -4.26
N ALA A 49 8.16 3.46 -3.42
CA ALA A 49 8.47 2.19 -2.77
C ALA A 49 8.67 1.07 -3.80
N ALA A 50 7.81 1.01 -4.82
CA ALA A 50 7.92 0.03 -5.88
C ALA A 50 9.21 0.22 -6.70
N GLU A 51 9.57 1.47 -7.00
CA GLU A 51 10.82 1.78 -7.71
C GLU A 51 12.04 1.31 -6.92
N ILE A 52 12.08 1.61 -5.64
CA ILE A 52 13.18 1.17 -4.77
C ILE A 52 13.21 -0.36 -4.70
N TRP A 53 12.07 -0.99 -4.51
CA TRP A 53 11.97 -2.45 -4.44
C TRP A 53 12.51 -3.12 -5.69
N LEU A 54 12.16 -2.63 -6.87
CA LEU A 54 12.66 -3.19 -8.14
C LEU A 54 14.17 -3.12 -8.24
N LYS A 55 14.79 -2.11 -7.64
CA LYS A 55 16.25 -1.96 -7.64
C LYS A 55 16.96 -2.91 -6.69
N ILE A 56 16.32 -3.31 -5.59
CA ILE A 56 16.97 -4.07 -4.52
C ILE A 56 16.43 -5.49 -4.32
N ALA A 57 15.36 -5.86 -5.01
CA ALA A 57 14.67 -7.15 -4.79
C ALA A 57 15.58 -8.36 -5.03
N HIS A 58 16.60 -8.23 -5.88
CA HIS A 58 17.56 -9.30 -6.19
C HIS A 58 18.77 -9.32 -5.25
N LEU A 59 18.86 -8.37 -4.33
CA LEU A 59 19.96 -8.28 -3.38
C LEU A 59 19.60 -9.00 -2.08
N PRO A 60 20.61 -9.53 -1.36
CA PRO A 60 20.34 -10.12 -0.04
C PRO A 60 19.89 -9.06 0.95
N LEU A 61 18.96 -9.43 1.83
CA LEU A 61 18.54 -8.55 2.92
C LEU A 61 19.65 -8.50 3.97
N VAL A 62 20.21 -7.30 4.17
CA VAL A 62 21.30 -7.09 5.12
C VAL A 62 20.79 -6.42 6.40
N ASN A 63 20.01 -5.37 6.24
CA ASN A 63 19.41 -4.65 7.36
C ASN A 63 17.93 -4.47 7.09
N ILE A 64 17.10 -4.90 8.02
CA ILE A 64 15.65 -4.75 7.94
C ILE A 64 15.16 -3.98 9.17
N ILE A 65 14.03 -3.30 9.00
CA ILE A 65 13.34 -2.68 10.12
C ILE A 65 12.59 -3.80 10.86
N THR A 66 12.93 -4.00 12.12
CA THR A 66 12.29 -5.04 12.94
C THR A 66 10.88 -4.63 13.36
N ASP A 67 10.05 -5.61 13.73
CA ASP A 67 8.72 -5.34 14.26
C ASP A 67 8.80 -4.47 15.52
N GLU A 68 9.82 -4.70 16.37
CA GLU A 68 10.04 -3.87 17.56
C GLU A 68 10.31 -2.43 17.19
N ALA A 69 11.17 -2.17 16.21
CA ALA A 69 11.44 -0.82 15.74
C ALA A 69 10.18 -0.17 15.15
N MET A 70 9.35 -0.93 14.46
CA MET A 70 8.07 -0.43 13.94
C MET A 70 7.11 -0.06 15.07
N HIS A 71 7.04 -0.86 16.14
CA HIS A 71 6.23 -0.51 17.31
C HIS A 71 6.71 0.77 17.98
N GLN A 72 8.02 0.98 18.07
CA GLN A 72 8.58 2.24 18.60
C GLN A 72 8.18 3.44 17.74
N LEU A 73 8.16 3.28 16.42
CA LEU A 73 7.70 4.33 15.51
C LEU A 73 6.21 4.62 15.69
N GLU A 74 5.39 3.59 15.88
CA GLU A 74 3.97 3.77 16.17
C GLU A 74 3.76 4.64 17.41
N VAL A 75 4.47 4.34 18.47
CA VAL A 75 4.37 5.10 19.72
C VAL A 75 4.86 6.53 19.55
N ARG A 76 6.00 6.72 18.90
CA ARG A 76 6.60 8.03 18.74
C ARG A 76 5.77 8.98 17.89
N PHE A 77 5.18 8.48 16.80
CA PHE A 77 4.46 9.29 15.82
C PHE A 77 2.94 9.20 15.95
N GLY A 78 2.44 8.42 16.90
CA GLY A 78 1.00 8.30 17.13
C GLY A 78 0.25 7.64 15.95
N VAL A 79 0.90 6.77 15.21
CA VAL A 79 0.32 6.05 14.09
C VAL A 79 0.29 4.56 14.41
N LYS A 80 -0.54 3.82 13.70
CA LYS A 80 -0.64 2.37 13.86
C LYS A 80 -0.47 1.67 12.53
N ALA A 81 0.26 0.57 12.53
CA ALA A 81 0.28 -0.34 11.40
C ALA A 81 -1.08 -1.04 11.29
N ARG A 82 -1.37 -1.50 10.08
CA ARG A 82 -2.58 -2.29 9.81
C ARG A 82 -2.64 -3.50 10.74
N GLU A 83 -3.85 -3.82 11.21
CA GLU A 83 -4.07 -4.99 12.07
C GLU A 83 -3.49 -6.26 11.43
N GLY A 84 -2.76 -7.04 12.21
CA GLY A 84 -2.12 -8.27 11.76
C GLY A 84 -0.81 -8.08 11.01
N TYR A 85 -0.39 -6.84 10.74
CA TYR A 85 0.86 -6.57 10.01
C TYR A 85 2.09 -6.75 10.90
N LEU A 86 2.04 -6.29 12.14
CA LEU A 86 3.12 -6.46 13.12
C LEU A 86 2.81 -7.59 14.10
N GLN A 87 3.83 -8.35 14.42
CA GLN A 87 3.74 -9.45 15.40
C GLN A 87 3.69 -8.96 16.84
#